data_22cc86f540c32abe22d9a64e1137544c
#
_entry.id   22cc86f540c32abe22d9a64e1137544c
#
_cell.length_a   1.000
_cell.length_b   1.000
_cell.length_c   1.000
_cell.angle_alpha   90.00
_cell.angle_beta   90.00
_cell.angle_gamma   90.00
#
_symmetry.space_group_name_H-M   'P 1'
#
loop_
_entity.id
_entity.type
_entity.pdbx_description
1 polymer ?
#
loop_
_entity_poly.entity_id
_entity_poly.type
_entity_poly.pdbx_seq_one_letter_code
_entity_poly.pdbx_strand_id
1 'polypeptide(L)'
;CCESLMKRKKAAVDAFEKAIQYGYYDYAHAKKDTDLDNVRDDKRFQKAMERLREVGDFGYILRKSPGYDDAASTDSLSAFTYMNPNDRDLVRVRRYFNLDSIAGAGDEISKIKNLLAWVHNTIRHDGSSYNPEEKNAIALYEICKKEDRGINCRMMAQMLNECYLAMGFKSRYVTCLPKSYINDCHVINVVY
;
A
#
# COMPACT_ATOMS: atom_id res chain seq x y z
N CYS A 1 7.52 22.48 -16.03
CA CYS A 1 7.58 23.66 -15.18
C CYS A 1 8.36 24.83 -15.83
N CYS A 2 9.71 24.78 -16.01
CA CYS A 2 10.52 25.92 -16.50
C CYS A 2 10.01 26.54 -17.83
N GLU A 3 9.71 25.74 -18.83
CA GLU A 3 9.19 26.22 -20.11
C GLU A 3 7.82 26.91 -19.99
N SER A 4 6.96 26.41 -19.10
CA SER A 4 5.66 27.02 -18.79
C SER A 4 5.82 28.37 -18.12
N LEU A 5 6.67 28.46 -17.10
CA LEU A 5 6.97 29.73 -16.41
C LEU A 5 7.57 30.78 -17.36
N MET A 6 8.36 30.34 -18.35
CA MET A 6 8.87 31.21 -19.42
C MET A 6 7.83 31.53 -20.50
N LYS A 7 6.58 31.12 -20.32
CA LYS A 7 5.45 31.29 -21.27
C LYS A 7 5.69 30.66 -22.65
N ARG A 8 6.56 29.66 -22.75
CA ARG A 8 6.85 28.91 -23.97
C ARG A 8 5.90 27.71 -24.08
N LYS A 9 4.59 27.99 -24.32
CA LYS A 9 3.51 27.02 -24.25
C LYS A 9 3.80 25.72 -25.00
N LYS A 10 4.23 25.82 -26.30
CA LYS A 10 4.51 24.63 -27.10
C LYS A 10 5.62 23.77 -26.49
N ALA A 11 6.73 24.35 -26.11
CA ALA A 11 7.87 23.63 -25.51
C ALA A 11 7.48 22.99 -24.16
N ALA A 12 6.66 23.68 -23.37
CA ALA A 12 6.15 23.15 -22.10
C ALA A 12 5.27 21.92 -22.29
N VAL A 13 4.34 21.96 -23.28
CA VAL A 13 3.47 20.81 -23.59
C VAL A 13 4.30 19.66 -24.14
N ASP A 14 5.23 19.90 -25.07
CA ASP A 14 6.13 18.88 -25.62
C ASP A 14 6.96 18.20 -24.50
N ALA A 15 7.47 18.98 -23.54
CA ALA A 15 8.22 18.46 -22.39
C ALA A 15 7.33 17.64 -21.46
N PHE A 16 6.09 18.07 -21.23
CA PHE A 16 5.14 17.35 -20.39
C PHE A 16 4.71 15.99 -20.99
N GLU A 17 4.42 15.96 -22.30
CA GLU A 17 4.12 14.72 -23.03
C GLU A 17 5.29 13.74 -22.97
N LYS A 18 6.53 14.24 -23.13
CA LYS A 18 7.75 13.42 -22.98
C LYS A 18 7.92 12.88 -21.57
N ALA A 19 7.65 13.69 -20.54
CA ALA A 19 7.74 13.23 -19.16
C ALA A 19 6.82 12.04 -18.91
N ILE A 20 5.57 12.10 -19.39
CA ILE A 20 4.63 10.97 -19.31
C ILE A 20 5.14 9.75 -20.09
N GLN A 21 5.68 9.96 -21.28
CA GLN A 21 6.25 8.88 -22.10
C GLN A 21 7.42 8.18 -21.40
N TYR A 22 8.21 8.91 -20.62
CA TYR A 22 9.31 8.39 -19.81
C TYR A 22 8.91 7.94 -18.40
N GLY A 23 7.62 7.78 -18.14
CA GLY A 23 7.11 7.17 -16.92
C GLY A 23 6.74 8.13 -15.80
N TYR A 24 6.62 9.43 -16.06
CA TYR A 24 6.02 10.34 -15.09
C TYR A 24 4.55 10.00 -14.86
N TYR A 25 4.16 9.71 -13.61
CA TYR A 25 2.82 9.24 -13.26
C TYR A 25 2.13 10.06 -12.15
N ASP A 26 2.78 11.06 -11.56
CA ASP A 26 2.17 11.84 -10.46
C ASP A 26 1.09 12.82 -10.97
N TYR A 27 -0.10 12.25 -11.19
CA TYR A 27 -1.28 13.01 -11.61
C TYR A 27 -1.72 14.04 -10.56
N ALA A 28 -1.63 13.67 -9.26
CA ALA A 28 -2.08 14.55 -8.18
C ALA A 28 -1.20 15.81 -8.08
N HIS A 29 0.10 15.66 -8.26
CA HIS A 29 1.05 16.77 -8.34
C HIS A 29 0.78 17.62 -9.58
N ALA A 30 0.79 17.04 -10.78
CA ALA A 30 0.57 17.79 -12.03
C ALA A 30 -0.74 18.59 -12.04
N LYS A 31 -1.80 18.04 -11.40
CA LYS A 31 -3.09 18.72 -11.27
C LYS A 31 -3.03 19.98 -10.43
N LYS A 32 -2.17 20.01 -9.42
CA LYS A 32 -2.06 21.13 -8.44
C LYS A 32 -0.89 22.08 -8.73
N ASP A 33 0.03 21.68 -9.59
CA ASP A 33 1.27 22.43 -9.88
C ASP A 33 0.95 23.74 -10.62
N THR A 34 1.08 24.85 -9.92
CA THR A 34 0.83 26.18 -10.45
C THR A 34 1.83 26.61 -11.55
N ASP A 35 3.00 25.97 -11.63
CA ASP A 35 3.95 26.19 -12.71
C ASP A 35 3.38 25.82 -14.09
N LEU A 36 2.34 24.98 -14.11
CA LEU A 36 1.67 24.52 -15.32
C LEU A 36 0.45 25.37 -15.73
N ASP A 37 0.10 26.41 -14.96
CA ASP A 37 -1.11 27.20 -15.22
C ASP A 37 -1.13 27.85 -16.62
N ASN A 38 0.04 28.23 -17.14
CA ASN A 38 0.17 28.81 -18.47
C ASN A 38 -0.21 27.86 -19.63
N VAL A 39 -0.33 26.57 -19.38
CA VAL A 39 -0.62 25.54 -20.41
C VAL A 39 -1.93 24.78 -20.17
N ARG A 40 -2.65 25.06 -19.06
CA ARG A 40 -3.89 24.33 -18.70
C ARG A 40 -5.00 24.47 -19.73
N ASP A 41 -5.04 25.54 -20.46
CA ASP A 41 -6.01 25.81 -21.55
C ASP A 41 -5.61 25.17 -22.89
N ASP A 42 -4.42 24.61 -23.00
CA ASP A 42 -3.94 23.96 -24.21
C ASP A 42 -4.58 22.57 -24.37
N LYS A 43 -5.19 22.30 -25.53
CA LYS A 43 -5.88 21.01 -25.80
C LYS A 43 -4.96 19.80 -25.75
N ARG A 44 -3.70 19.96 -26.17
CA ARG A 44 -2.70 18.87 -26.09
C ARG A 44 -2.31 18.59 -24.65
N PHE A 45 -2.17 19.64 -23.84
CA PHE A 45 -1.90 19.49 -22.42
C PHE A 45 -3.07 18.77 -21.72
N GLN A 46 -4.30 19.16 -22.00
CA GLN A 46 -5.50 18.51 -21.45
C GLN A 46 -5.52 17.02 -21.81
N LYS A 47 -5.26 16.67 -23.07
CA LYS A 47 -5.15 15.28 -23.52
C LYS A 47 -3.99 14.52 -22.84
N ALA A 48 -2.88 15.19 -22.61
CA ALA A 48 -1.75 14.60 -21.86
C ALA A 48 -2.13 14.36 -20.38
N MET A 49 -2.88 15.27 -19.75
CA MET A 49 -3.43 15.09 -18.40
C MET A 49 -4.43 13.94 -18.32
N GLU A 50 -5.26 13.70 -19.35
CA GLU A 50 -6.13 12.53 -19.39
C GLU A 50 -5.31 11.22 -19.42
N ARG A 51 -4.28 11.16 -20.25
CA ARG A 51 -3.35 9.99 -20.27
C ARG A 51 -2.65 9.80 -18.92
N LEU A 52 -2.18 10.89 -18.32
CA LEU A 52 -1.56 10.84 -16.99
C LEU A 52 -2.54 10.33 -15.93
N ARG A 53 -3.81 10.69 -16.04
CA ARG A 53 -4.88 10.21 -15.15
C ARG A 53 -5.06 8.69 -15.22
N GLU A 54 -4.94 8.12 -16.42
CA GLU A 54 -5.09 6.67 -16.64
C GLU A 54 -3.98 5.84 -15.99
N VAL A 55 -2.85 6.46 -15.64
CA VAL A 55 -1.71 5.77 -15.02
C VAL A 55 -1.40 6.27 -13.61
N GLY A 56 -1.84 7.46 -13.22
CA GLY A 56 -1.44 8.11 -11.98
C GLY A 56 -2.59 8.51 -11.03
N ASP A 57 -3.86 8.47 -11.49
CA ASP A 57 -5.03 8.64 -10.61
C ASP A 57 -5.52 7.26 -10.14
N PHE A 58 -4.93 6.75 -9.07
CA PHE A 58 -5.27 5.42 -8.57
C PHE A 58 -6.75 5.28 -8.18
N GLY A 59 -7.38 6.34 -7.68
CA GLY A 59 -8.81 6.33 -7.40
C GLY A 59 -9.66 6.22 -8.67
N TYR A 60 -9.24 6.85 -9.75
CA TYR A 60 -9.89 6.72 -11.06
C TYR A 60 -9.69 5.32 -11.65
N ILE A 61 -8.46 4.79 -11.57
CA ILE A 61 -8.13 3.45 -12.05
C ILE A 61 -8.97 2.40 -11.31
N LEU A 62 -9.06 2.49 -9.98
CA LEU A 62 -9.86 1.56 -9.17
C LEU A 62 -11.35 1.63 -9.54
N ARG A 63 -11.91 2.83 -9.74
CA ARG A 63 -13.32 2.97 -10.15
C ARG A 63 -13.61 2.44 -11.55
N LYS A 64 -12.61 2.42 -12.43
CA LYS A 64 -12.72 1.88 -13.80
C LYS A 64 -12.34 0.41 -13.90
N SER A 65 -11.75 -0.17 -12.86
CA SER A 65 -11.42 -1.59 -12.86
C SER A 65 -12.68 -2.42 -13.03
N PRO A 66 -12.66 -3.47 -13.85
CA PRO A 66 -13.77 -4.40 -13.93
C PRO A 66 -14.03 -5.02 -12.57
N GLY A 67 -15.25 -5.51 -12.34
CA GLY A 67 -15.60 -6.34 -11.19
C GLY A 67 -14.73 -7.58 -11.14
N TYR A 68 -14.80 -8.31 -10.03
CA TYR A 68 -14.16 -9.61 -9.93
C TYR A 68 -14.71 -10.55 -11.01
N ASP A 69 -13.83 -11.39 -11.55
CA ASP A 69 -14.23 -12.47 -12.43
C ASP A 69 -14.85 -13.60 -11.59
N ASP A 70 -16.19 -13.57 -11.45
CA ASP A 70 -16.96 -14.55 -10.71
C ASP A 70 -16.99 -15.92 -11.43
N ALA A 71 -16.57 -15.96 -12.71
CA ALA A 71 -16.46 -17.20 -13.48
C ALA A 71 -15.20 -18.00 -13.12
N ALA A 72 -14.25 -17.43 -12.40
CA ALA A 72 -13.12 -18.19 -11.86
C ALA A 72 -13.66 -19.18 -10.82
N SER A 73 -13.77 -20.45 -11.21
CA SER A 73 -14.20 -21.53 -10.32
C SER A 73 -13.33 -21.55 -9.06
N THR A 74 -13.93 -21.32 -7.90
CA THR A 74 -13.28 -21.45 -6.60
C THR A 74 -13.27 -22.89 -6.10
N ASP A 75 -13.84 -23.83 -6.86
CA ASP A 75 -14.05 -25.25 -6.46
C ASP A 75 -12.74 -25.99 -6.22
N SER A 76 -11.62 -25.50 -6.77
CA SER A 76 -10.28 -26.06 -6.55
C SER A 76 -9.51 -25.40 -5.40
N LEU A 77 -10.04 -24.34 -4.80
CA LEU A 77 -9.37 -23.64 -3.72
C LEU A 77 -9.66 -24.32 -2.39
N SER A 78 -8.60 -24.69 -1.67
CA SER A 78 -8.72 -25.17 -0.30
C SER A 78 -9.33 -24.11 0.59
N ALA A 79 -10.24 -24.51 1.49
CA ALA A 79 -10.77 -23.61 2.49
C ALA A 79 -9.64 -23.07 3.38
N PHE A 80 -9.62 -21.75 3.58
CA PHE A 80 -8.66 -21.15 4.50
C PHE A 80 -9.04 -21.44 5.95
N THR A 81 -8.07 -21.87 6.72
CA THR A 81 -8.18 -21.98 8.16
C THR A 81 -7.37 -20.87 8.82
N TYR A 82 -7.78 -20.46 10.00
CA TYR A 82 -7.14 -19.39 10.77
C TYR A 82 -6.72 -19.92 12.12
N MET A 83 -5.60 -19.43 12.63
CA MET A 83 -5.14 -19.76 13.96
C MET A 83 -6.18 -19.30 15.00
N ASN A 84 -6.38 -20.13 16.02
CA ASN A 84 -7.30 -19.79 17.10
C ASN A 84 -6.71 -18.59 17.89
N PRO A 85 -7.48 -17.51 18.16
CA PRO A 85 -6.99 -16.36 18.91
C PRO A 85 -6.55 -16.70 20.35
N ASN A 86 -6.99 -17.84 20.88
CA ASN A 86 -6.52 -18.36 22.17
C ASN A 86 -5.24 -19.22 22.08
N ASP A 87 -4.67 -19.36 20.87
CA ASP A 87 -3.37 -19.98 20.74
C ASP A 87 -2.33 -19.23 21.59
N ARG A 88 -1.42 -20.00 22.22
CA ARG A 88 -0.44 -19.47 23.16
C ARG A 88 0.40 -18.34 22.60
N ASP A 89 0.79 -18.46 21.33
CA ASP A 89 1.65 -17.47 20.70
C ASP A 89 0.88 -16.20 20.36
N LEU A 90 -0.38 -16.30 19.90
CA LEU A 90 -1.25 -15.15 19.67
C LEU A 90 -1.65 -14.46 20.96
N VAL A 91 -1.93 -15.20 22.03
CA VAL A 91 -2.17 -14.63 23.38
C VAL A 91 -0.94 -13.86 23.88
N ARG A 92 0.27 -14.39 23.60
CA ARG A 92 1.52 -13.70 23.93
C ARG A 92 1.65 -12.39 23.15
N VAL A 93 1.39 -12.38 21.84
CA VAL A 93 1.40 -11.17 20.98
C VAL A 93 0.42 -10.13 21.51
N ARG A 94 -0.84 -10.54 21.79
CA ARG A 94 -1.89 -9.66 22.32
C ARG A 94 -1.48 -8.96 23.62
N ARG A 95 -0.90 -9.72 24.55
CA ARG A 95 -0.45 -9.19 25.84
C ARG A 95 0.80 -8.32 25.71
N TYR A 96 1.78 -8.78 24.93
CA TYR A 96 3.06 -8.08 24.76
C TYR A 96 2.86 -6.65 24.23
N PHE A 97 2.03 -6.47 23.21
CA PHE A 97 1.73 -5.18 22.63
C PHE A 97 0.56 -4.44 23.28
N ASN A 98 -0.15 -5.06 24.21
CA ASN A 98 -1.39 -4.52 24.77
C ASN A 98 -2.41 -4.17 23.66
N LEU A 99 -2.67 -5.12 22.74
CA LEU A 99 -3.46 -4.88 21.54
C LEU A 99 -4.89 -4.42 21.83
N ASP A 100 -5.47 -4.80 22.96
CA ASP A 100 -6.79 -4.34 23.37
C ASP A 100 -6.84 -2.81 23.52
N SER A 101 -5.83 -2.24 24.12
CA SER A 101 -5.71 -0.78 24.27
C SER A 101 -5.49 -0.09 22.93
N ILE A 102 -4.65 -0.68 22.07
CA ILE A 102 -4.36 -0.13 20.74
C ILE A 102 -5.60 -0.17 19.84
N ALA A 103 -6.31 -1.30 19.83
CA ALA A 103 -7.52 -1.48 19.05
C ALA A 103 -8.65 -0.54 19.51
N GLY A 104 -8.74 -0.30 20.82
CA GLY A 104 -9.76 0.58 21.40
C GLY A 104 -11.15 -0.05 21.44
N ALA A 105 -12.15 0.75 21.82
CA ALA A 105 -13.53 0.31 22.06
C ALA A 105 -14.48 0.49 20.85
N GLY A 106 -13.98 0.88 19.68
CA GLY A 106 -14.79 1.10 18.49
C GLY A 106 -15.35 -0.18 17.86
N ASP A 107 -16.01 -0.02 16.72
CA ASP A 107 -16.47 -1.14 15.90
C ASP A 107 -15.28 -1.93 15.28
N GLU A 108 -15.56 -3.02 14.61
CA GLU A 108 -14.52 -3.89 14.02
C GLU A 108 -13.63 -3.12 13.03
N ILE A 109 -14.21 -2.29 12.18
CA ILE A 109 -13.47 -1.50 11.20
C ILE A 109 -12.54 -0.49 11.90
N SER A 110 -13.01 0.14 12.96
CA SER A 110 -12.19 1.06 13.77
C SER A 110 -11.02 0.34 14.42
N LYS A 111 -11.24 -0.84 15.00
CA LYS A 111 -10.19 -1.67 15.59
C LYS A 111 -9.15 -2.10 14.58
N ILE A 112 -9.58 -2.57 13.39
CA ILE A 112 -8.70 -2.94 12.26
C ILE A 112 -7.83 -1.75 11.85
N LYS A 113 -8.42 -0.57 11.66
CA LYS A 113 -7.70 0.65 11.31
C LYS A 113 -6.71 1.09 12.37
N ASN A 114 -7.07 1.00 13.65
CA ASN A 114 -6.21 1.38 14.76
C ASN A 114 -4.97 0.47 14.83
N LEU A 115 -5.13 -0.84 14.65
CA LEU A 115 -4.02 -1.80 14.59
C LEU A 115 -3.11 -1.54 13.38
N LEU A 116 -3.69 -1.28 12.20
CA LEU A 116 -2.94 -0.91 11.00
C LEU A 116 -2.11 0.37 11.24
N ALA A 117 -2.76 1.42 11.74
CA ALA A 117 -2.09 2.69 12.02
C ALA A 117 -0.96 2.52 13.05
N TRP A 118 -1.19 1.69 14.08
CA TRP A 118 -0.18 1.41 15.09
C TRP A 118 1.04 0.72 14.50
N VAL A 119 0.88 -0.35 13.72
CA VAL A 119 2.02 -1.04 13.07
C VAL A 119 2.77 -0.08 12.15
N HIS A 120 2.03 0.68 11.30
CA HIS A 120 2.61 1.66 10.39
C HIS A 120 3.45 2.73 11.10
N ASN A 121 2.96 3.24 12.22
CA ASN A 121 3.65 4.31 12.98
C ASN A 121 4.77 3.79 13.88
N THR A 122 4.74 2.50 14.23
CA THR A 122 5.72 1.90 15.15
C THR A 122 6.95 1.37 14.42
N ILE A 123 6.77 0.84 13.21
CA ILE A 123 7.81 0.20 12.42
C ILE A 123 8.02 0.96 11.12
N ARG A 124 9.27 1.36 10.88
CA ARG A 124 9.67 2.00 9.61
C ARG A 124 9.67 0.97 8.47
N HIS A 125 9.04 1.31 7.34
CA HIS A 125 9.18 0.51 6.13
C HIS A 125 10.58 0.68 5.52
N ASP A 126 11.22 -0.46 5.21
CA ASP A 126 12.50 -0.52 4.52
C ASP A 126 12.53 -1.72 3.58
N GLY A 127 12.26 -1.46 2.29
CA GLY A 127 12.20 -2.50 1.26
C GLY A 127 13.54 -3.22 1.02
N SER A 128 14.64 -2.59 1.38
CA SER A 128 16.00 -3.13 1.20
C SER A 128 16.52 -3.89 2.42
N SER A 129 15.76 -3.91 3.52
CA SER A 129 16.20 -4.57 4.75
C SER A 129 16.30 -6.08 4.59
N TYR A 130 17.33 -6.70 5.19
CA TYR A 130 17.45 -8.15 5.21
C TYR A 130 16.33 -8.79 6.04
N ASN A 131 15.99 -10.04 5.71
CA ASN A 131 15.02 -10.82 6.46
C ASN A 131 15.69 -11.41 7.71
N PRO A 132 15.20 -11.09 8.93
CA PRO A 132 15.71 -11.75 10.13
C PRO A 132 15.33 -13.24 10.13
N GLU A 133 15.99 -14.02 10.97
CA GLU A 133 15.71 -15.44 11.13
C GLU A 133 14.31 -15.65 11.71
N GLU A 134 14.04 -15.04 12.85
CA GLU A 134 12.71 -15.04 13.46
C GLU A 134 11.83 -13.94 12.87
N LYS A 135 10.60 -14.31 12.51
CA LYS A 135 9.66 -13.42 11.78
C LYS A 135 8.31 -13.28 12.48
N ASN A 136 8.17 -13.75 13.73
CA ASN A 136 6.95 -13.45 14.49
C ASN A 136 6.88 -11.96 14.88
N ALA A 137 5.68 -11.48 15.20
CA ALA A 137 5.44 -10.06 15.45
C ALA A 137 6.35 -9.46 16.53
N ILE A 138 6.61 -10.20 17.61
CA ILE A 138 7.45 -9.74 18.71
C ILE A 138 8.91 -9.65 18.27
N ALA A 139 9.44 -10.70 17.62
CA ALA A 139 10.82 -10.72 17.15
C ALA A 139 11.08 -9.61 16.12
N LEU A 140 10.15 -9.36 15.20
CA LEU A 140 10.22 -8.26 14.22
C LEU A 140 10.25 -6.90 14.90
N TYR A 141 9.42 -6.70 15.92
CA TYR A 141 9.42 -5.46 16.70
C TYR A 141 10.76 -5.27 17.45
N GLU A 142 11.21 -6.30 18.15
CA GLU A 142 12.43 -6.24 18.98
C GLU A 142 13.68 -5.96 18.14
N ILE A 143 13.82 -6.61 16.96
CA ILE A 143 14.96 -6.37 16.09
C ILE A 143 14.96 -4.95 15.52
N CYS A 144 13.78 -4.41 15.18
CA CYS A 144 13.68 -3.03 14.74
C CYS A 144 14.11 -2.03 15.82
N LYS A 145 13.75 -2.29 17.07
CA LYS A 145 14.17 -1.46 18.21
C LYS A 145 15.65 -1.60 18.53
N LYS A 146 16.15 -2.83 18.54
CA LYS A 146 17.55 -3.12 18.89
C LYS A 146 18.53 -2.55 17.87
N GLU A 147 18.20 -2.63 16.58
CA GLU A 147 19.10 -2.26 15.49
C GLU A 147 18.77 -0.91 14.86
N ASP A 148 17.78 -0.19 15.36
CA ASP A 148 17.24 1.06 14.78
C ASP A 148 16.98 0.93 13.27
N ARG A 149 16.34 -0.17 12.87
CA ARG A 149 16.09 -0.51 11.46
C ARG A 149 14.62 -0.56 11.13
N GLY A 150 14.34 -0.55 9.82
CA GLY A 150 13.03 -0.90 9.27
C GLY A 150 12.95 -2.35 8.83
N ILE A 151 11.76 -2.75 8.39
CA ILE A 151 11.48 -4.04 7.75
C ILE A 151 10.69 -3.86 6.46
N ASN A 152 10.76 -4.85 5.57
CA ASN A 152 10.06 -4.79 4.28
C ASN A 152 8.55 -5.05 4.42
N CYS A 153 7.82 -4.80 3.33
CA CYS A 153 6.36 -4.91 3.29
C CYS A 153 5.83 -6.28 3.72
N ARG A 154 6.52 -7.37 3.38
CA ARG A 154 6.12 -8.73 3.78
C ARG A 154 6.17 -8.91 5.30
N MET A 155 7.23 -8.45 5.93
CA MET A 155 7.38 -8.57 7.39
C MET A 155 6.44 -7.65 8.14
N MET A 156 6.18 -6.43 7.63
CA MET A 156 5.15 -5.55 8.18
C MET A 156 3.76 -6.20 8.08
N ALA A 157 3.44 -6.79 6.93
CA ALA A 157 2.17 -7.48 6.74
C ALA A 157 2.04 -8.72 7.64
N GLN A 158 3.13 -9.46 7.87
CA GLN A 158 3.14 -10.60 8.78
C GLN A 158 2.91 -10.17 10.23
N MET A 159 3.60 -9.14 10.69
CA MET A 159 3.38 -8.58 12.03
C MET A 159 1.93 -8.13 12.23
N LEU A 160 1.38 -7.38 11.27
CA LEU A 160 -0.01 -6.93 11.31
C LEU A 160 -1.00 -8.10 11.28
N ASN A 161 -0.71 -9.14 10.48
CA ASN A 161 -1.54 -10.35 10.43
C ASN A 161 -1.62 -11.05 11.79
N GLU A 162 -0.51 -11.20 12.50
CA GLU A 162 -0.48 -11.79 13.84
C GLU A 162 -1.27 -10.93 14.84
N CYS A 163 -1.18 -9.59 14.74
CA CYS A 163 -1.99 -8.69 15.55
C CYS A 163 -3.50 -8.88 15.29
N TYR A 164 -3.90 -9.00 14.03
CA TYR A 164 -5.30 -9.25 13.66
C TYR A 164 -5.80 -10.60 14.18
N LEU A 165 -5.04 -11.67 13.95
CA LEU A 165 -5.37 -13.00 14.44
C LEU A 165 -5.46 -13.04 15.97
N ALA A 166 -4.55 -12.38 16.69
CA ALA A 166 -4.55 -12.28 18.14
C ALA A 166 -5.78 -11.56 18.69
N MET A 167 -6.36 -10.65 17.90
CA MET A 167 -7.62 -9.96 18.23
C MET A 167 -8.87 -10.69 17.74
N GLY A 168 -8.72 -11.87 17.13
CA GLY A 168 -9.81 -12.71 16.65
C GLY A 168 -10.31 -12.38 15.25
N PHE A 169 -9.67 -11.45 14.55
CA PHE A 169 -10.00 -11.16 13.15
C PHE A 169 -9.43 -12.24 12.23
N LYS A 170 -10.24 -12.72 11.29
CA LYS A 170 -9.79 -13.62 10.24
C LYS A 170 -8.97 -12.84 9.23
N SER A 171 -7.67 -12.99 9.27
CA SER A 171 -6.74 -12.24 8.42
C SER A 171 -5.70 -13.13 7.78
N ARG A 172 -5.25 -12.71 6.62
CA ARG A 172 -4.08 -13.26 5.91
C ARG A 172 -3.34 -12.15 5.17
N TYR A 173 -2.06 -12.35 4.91
CA TYR A 173 -1.33 -11.48 4.00
C TYR A 173 -1.28 -12.08 2.59
N VAL A 174 -1.32 -11.20 1.58
CA VAL A 174 -1.39 -11.55 0.17
C VAL A 174 -0.28 -10.83 -0.58
N THR A 175 0.45 -11.56 -1.42
CA THR A 175 1.46 -10.97 -2.29
C THR A 175 0.79 -10.46 -3.56
N CYS A 176 0.90 -9.17 -3.82
CA CYS A 176 0.46 -8.53 -5.05
C CYS A 176 1.62 -8.48 -6.03
N LEU A 177 1.42 -9.04 -7.21
CA LEU A 177 2.40 -9.04 -8.29
C LEU A 177 1.96 -8.08 -9.39
N PRO A 178 2.87 -7.34 -10.04
CA PRO A 178 2.55 -6.58 -11.22
C PRO A 178 2.21 -7.51 -12.40
N LYS A 179 1.47 -7.00 -13.38
CA LYS A 179 1.12 -7.77 -14.60
C LYS A 179 2.35 -8.32 -15.32
N SER A 180 3.42 -7.52 -15.36
CA SER A 180 4.73 -7.95 -15.85
C SER A 180 5.66 -8.08 -14.64
N TYR A 181 5.87 -9.29 -14.16
CA TYR A 181 6.71 -9.54 -13.01
C TYR A 181 8.19 -9.34 -13.37
N ILE A 182 8.83 -8.35 -12.75
CA ILE A 182 10.24 -8.02 -12.94
C ILE A 182 10.90 -7.81 -11.56
N ASN A 183 10.88 -8.64 -10.65
CA ASN A 183 11.54 -8.50 -9.34
C ASN A 183 10.90 -7.51 -8.35
N ASP A 184 9.67 -7.09 -8.57
CA ASP A 184 8.94 -6.25 -7.64
C ASP A 184 7.64 -6.91 -7.21
N CYS A 185 7.30 -6.77 -5.94
CA CYS A 185 6.03 -7.20 -5.39
C CYS A 185 5.68 -6.35 -4.17
N HIS A 186 4.40 -6.30 -3.86
CA HIS A 186 3.95 -5.71 -2.61
C HIS A 186 3.11 -6.71 -1.82
N VAL A 187 3.11 -6.57 -0.50
CA VAL A 187 2.33 -7.47 0.37
C VAL A 187 1.35 -6.64 1.18
N ILE A 188 0.10 -7.06 1.17
CA ILE A 188 -1.01 -6.44 1.87
C ILE A 188 -1.68 -7.43 2.81
N ASN A 189 -2.51 -6.93 3.72
CA ASN A 189 -3.39 -7.76 4.53
C ASN A 189 -4.82 -7.71 4.01
N VAL A 190 -5.49 -8.86 4.04
CA VAL A 190 -6.92 -8.99 3.80
C VAL A 190 -7.56 -9.47 5.10
N VAL A 191 -8.61 -8.78 5.53
CA VAL A 191 -9.39 -9.10 6.74
C VAL A 191 -10.83 -9.38 6.32
N TYR A 192 -11.42 -10.47 6.86
CA TYR A 192 -12.76 -10.96 6.51
C TYR A 192 -13.74 -10.73 7.64
#